data_85bc8b71f5362b0f01445813801ac9ba
#
_entry.id   85bc8b71f5362b0f01445813801ac9ba
#
_cell.length_a   1.000
_cell.length_b   1.000
_cell.length_c   1.000
_cell.angle_alpha   90.00
_cell.angle_beta   90.00
_cell.angle_gamma   90.00
#
_symmetry.space_group_name_H-M   'P 1'
#
loop_
_entity.id
_entity.type
_entity.pdbx_description
1 polymer ?
#
loop_
_entity_poly.entity_id
_entity_poly.type
_entity_poly.pdbx_seq_one_letter_code
_entity_poly.pdbx_strand_id
1 'polypeptide(L)'
;MKRVFFLSIALFVGLTGCSSAPQTKGAMYLLPKAEPVTLSSSDIAQRPTLVVRPVILASYLNDNGIVYRTSETQVIQAKHNQWAHSISEQITQRVVAELRHKQSHYWPTEMNNLLDQSGEAKLQLTLNKFNGSYKGNIEIEGGMVTH
;
A
#
# COMPACT_ATOMS: atom_id res chain seq x y z
N MET A 1 -54.62 -34.67 -23.96
CA MET A 1 -53.99 -33.36 -24.23
C MET A 1 -53.85 -32.48 -22.97
N LYS A 2 -54.83 -32.41 -22.08
CA LYS A 2 -54.70 -31.57 -20.84
C LYS A 2 -53.63 -32.04 -19.85
N ARG A 3 -53.34 -33.32 -19.74
CA ARG A 3 -52.36 -33.88 -18.79
C ARG A 3 -50.88 -33.62 -19.20
N VAL A 4 -50.61 -33.53 -20.49
CA VAL A 4 -49.25 -33.25 -21.02
C VAL A 4 -48.89 -31.77 -20.83
N PHE A 5 -49.91 -30.89 -20.91
CA PHE A 5 -49.74 -29.46 -20.70
C PHE A 5 -49.38 -29.11 -19.26
N PHE A 6 -49.93 -29.82 -18.28
CA PHE A 6 -49.58 -29.64 -16.86
C PHE A 6 -48.18 -30.14 -16.51
N LEU A 7 -47.69 -31.20 -17.15
CA LEU A 7 -46.35 -31.70 -16.95
C LEU A 7 -45.29 -30.74 -17.51
N SER A 8 -45.58 -30.07 -18.64
CA SER A 8 -44.65 -29.10 -19.23
C SER A 8 -44.52 -27.81 -18.40
N ILE A 9 -45.58 -27.37 -17.73
CA ILE A 9 -45.56 -26.18 -16.86
C ILE A 9 -44.79 -26.47 -15.55
N ALA A 10 -44.90 -27.68 -15.00
CA ALA A 10 -44.18 -28.07 -13.79
C ALA A 10 -42.66 -28.15 -14.00
N LEU A 11 -42.19 -28.46 -15.21
CA LEU A 11 -40.77 -28.56 -15.53
C LEU A 11 -40.09 -27.17 -15.68
N PHE A 12 -40.85 -26.10 -15.98
CA PHE A 12 -40.31 -24.75 -16.19
C PHE A 12 -40.11 -23.96 -14.88
N VAL A 13 -40.76 -24.35 -13.78
CA VAL A 13 -40.70 -23.65 -12.48
C VAL A 13 -39.43 -24.02 -11.68
N GLY A 14 -38.73 -25.11 -12.06
CA GLY A 14 -37.56 -25.63 -11.32
C GLY A 14 -36.21 -24.94 -11.62
N LEU A 15 -36.13 -23.98 -12.56
CA LEU A 15 -34.85 -23.41 -13.03
C LEU A 15 -34.51 -21.99 -12.51
N THR A 16 -35.28 -21.44 -11.61
CA THR A 16 -34.96 -20.16 -10.98
C THR A 16 -34.05 -20.33 -9.73
N GLY A 17 -32.98 -21.06 -9.89
CA GLY A 17 -31.86 -21.05 -8.93
C GLY A 17 -31.09 -19.75 -9.06
N CYS A 18 -31.46 -18.67 -8.37
CA CYS A 18 -30.59 -17.52 -8.16
C CYS A 18 -29.42 -17.98 -7.34
N SER A 19 -28.31 -18.29 -8.01
CA SER A 19 -27.00 -18.42 -7.38
C SER A 19 -26.55 -17.02 -6.93
N SER A 20 -26.94 -16.60 -5.75
CA SER A 20 -26.34 -15.45 -5.06
C SER A 20 -24.95 -15.89 -4.57
N ALA A 21 -23.94 -15.70 -5.41
CA ALA A 21 -22.56 -15.80 -4.96
C ALA A 21 -22.35 -14.85 -3.78
N PRO A 22 -21.77 -15.30 -2.67
CA PRO A 22 -21.51 -14.42 -1.53
C PRO A 22 -20.62 -13.27 -2.01
N GLN A 23 -21.12 -12.03 -1.91
CA GLN A 23 -20.30 -10.85 -2.19
C GLN A 23 -19.21 -10.78 -1.13
N THR A 24 -17.98 -11.07 -1.51
CA THR A 24 -16.80 -10.83 -0.70
C THR A 24 -16.66 -9.32 -0.51
N LYS A 25 -16.96 -8.83 0.69
CA LYS A 25 -16.76 -7.42 1.04
C LYS A 25 -15.28 -7.11 0.94
N GLY A 26 -14.92 -6.11 0.13
CA GLY A 26 -13.55 -5.61 0.07
C GLY A 26 -13.14 -4.97 1.40
N ALA A 27 -11.86 -5.12 1.77
CA ALA A 27 -11.27 -4.45 2.91
C ALA A 27 -10.15 -3.50 2.44
N MET A 28 -10.08 -2.33 3.07
CA MET A 28 -9.02 -1.35 2.84
C MET A 28 -8.11 -1.26 4.06
N TYR A 29 -6.82 -1.13 3.81
CA TYR A 29 -5.78 -1.18 4.82
C TYR A 29 -4.92 0.07 4.80
N LEU A 30 -4.45 0.44 5.98
CA LEU A 30 -3.47 1.50 6.20
C LEU A 30 -2.26 0.91 6.91
N LEU A 31 -1.09 1.46 6.65
CA LEU A 31 0.07 1.19 7.49
C LEU A 31 -0.16 1.78 8.89
N PRO A 32 0.30 1.11 9.95
CA PRO A 32 0.22 1.66 11.30
C PRO A 32 0.92 3.03 11.36
N LYS A 33 0.30 4.00 12.02
CA LYS A 33 0.92 5.30 12.26
C LYS A 33 2.14 5.13 13.17
N ALA A 34 3.18 5.93 12.89
CA ALA A 34 4.28 6.07 13.83
C ALA A 34 3.85 6.99 14.98
N GLU A 35 4.44 6.78 16.15
CA GLU A 35 4.28 7.69 17.26
C GLU A 35 4.82 9.09 16.91
N PRO A 36 4.15 10.17 17.31
CA PRO A 36 4.64 11.51 17.04
C PRO A 36 5.89 11.81 17.88
N VAL A 37 6.87 12.48 17.25
CA VAL A 37 8.03 13.02 17.98
C VAL A 37 7.66 14.39 18.53
N THR A 38 7.76 14.55 19.83
CA THR A 38 7.54 15.84 20.50
C THR A 38 8.90 16.51 20.73
N LEU A 39 9.24 17.50 19.90
CA LEU A 39 10.40 18.37 20.05
C LEU A 39 9.96 19.82 20.12
N SER A 40 10.76 20.66 20.77
CA SER A 40 10.53 22.11 20.74
C SER A 40 10.79 22.69 19.34
N SER A 41 10.13 23.79 19.01
CA SER A 41 10.38 24.47 17.75
C SER A 41 11.83 24.94 17.59
N SER A 42 12.49 25.29 18.69
CA SER A 42 13.91 25.66 18.71
C SER A 42 14.83 24.49 18.36
N ASP A 43 14.54 23.29 18.85
CA ASP A 43 15.35 22.09 18.56
C ASP A 43 15.19 21.67 17.12
N ILE A 44 13.99 21.83 16.56
CA ILE A 44 13.73 21.55 15.13
C ILE A 44 14.49 22.56 14.25
N ALA A 45 14.43 23.85 14.58
CA ALA A 45 15.05 24.90 13.80
C ALA A 45 16.59 24.83 13.75
N GLN A 46 17.23 24.14 14.68
CA GLN A 46 18.68 23.93 14.71
C GLN A 46 19.16 22.76 13.86
N ARG A 47 18.25 21.93 13.35
CA ARG A 47 18.60 20.77 12.52
C ARG A 47 18.48 21.08 11.04
N PRO A 48 19.48 20.72 10.22
CA PRO A 48 19.34 20.83 8.77
C PRO A 48 18.18 19.95 8.28
N THR A 49 17.48 20.41 7.26
CA THR A 49 16.37 19.67 6.67
C THR A 49 16.87 18.48 5.87
N LEU A 50 16.20 17.33 6.00
CA LEU A 50 16.34 16.21 5.10
C LEU A 50 15.02 16.02 4.33
N VAL A 51 15.03 16.32 3.06
CA VAL A 51 13.86 16.20 2.18
C VAL A 51 13.72 14.73 1.78
N VAL A 52 12.66 14.09 2.24
CA VAL A 52 12.33 12.71 1.84
C VAL A 52 11.41 12.76 0.63
N ARG A 53 11.91 12.24 -0.49
CA ARG A 53 11.14 12.16 -1.74
C ARG A 53 10.11 11.04 -1.66
N PRO A 54 9.00 11.11 -2.43
CA PRO A 54 8.06 10.01 -2.54
C PRO A 54 8.79 8.71 -2.89
N VAL A 55 8.49 7.65 -2.15
CA VAL A 55 9.13 6.34 -2.36
C VAL A 55 8.78 5.81 -3.74
N ILE A 56 9.78 5.46 -4.53
CA ILE A 56 9.60 4.81 -5.82
C ILE A 56 9.34 3.33 -5.60
N LEU A 57 8.29 2.81 -6.20
CA LEU A 57 7.94 1.40 -6.13
C LEU A 57 8.16 0.71 -7.48
N ALA A 58 8.51 -0.57 -7.46
CA ALA A 58 8.44 -1.39 -8.65
C ALA A 58 7.00 -1.35 -9.23
N SER A 59 6.87 -1.39 -10.55
CA SER A 59 5.59 -1.14 -11.24
C SER A 59 4.44 -2.02 -10.74
N TYR A 60 4.69 -3.28 -10.43
CA TYR A 60 3.69 -4.22 -9.92
C TYR A 60 3.18 -3.91 -8.51
N LEU A 61 3.83 -2.98 -7.78
CA LEU A 61 3.44 -2.50 -6.45
C LEU A 61 2.63 -1.20 -6.50
N ASN A 62 2.51 -0.55 -7.66
CA ASN A 62 1.89 0.77 -7.78
C ASN A 62 0.35 0.74 -7.75
N ASP A 63 -0.26 -0.41 -7.94
CA ASP A 63 -1.69 -0.57 -7.84
C ASP A 63 -2.14 -0.67 -6.38
N ASN A 64 -3.44 -0.43 -6.13
CA ASN A 64 -3.99 -0.45 -4.78
C ASN A 64 -4.10 -1.85 -4.16
N GLY A 65 -4.07 -2.91 -4.95
CA GLY A 65 -4.18 -4.28 -4.44
C GLY A 65 -2.95 -4.70 -3.61
N ILE A 66 -3.19 -5.31 -2.45
CA ILE A 66 -2.10 -5.90 -1.68
C ILE A 66 -1.46 -7.01 -2.49
N VAL A 67 -0.14 -6.93 -2.66
CA VAL A 67 0.62 -7.90 -3.47
C VAL A 67 1.03 -9.09 -2.62
N TYR A 68 0.85 -10.28 -3.18
CA TYR A 68 1.28 -11.54 -2.61
C TYR A 68 2.06 -12.36 -3.63
N ARG A 69 3.22 -12.85 -3.23
CA ARG A 69 4.07 -13.71 -4.04
C ARG A 69 3.67 -15.16 -3.83
N THR A 70 3.20 -15.83 -4.89
CA THR A 70 2.68 -17.21 -4.85
C THR A 70 3.73 -18.26 -5.19
N SER A 71 4.81 -17.87 -5.88
CA SER A 71 5.95 -18.73 -6.21
C SER A 71 7.21 -17.88 -6.42
N GLU A 72 8.31 -18.46 -6.84
CA GLU A 72 9.55 -17.72 -7.13
C GLU A 72 9.39 -16.68 -8.25
N THR A 73 8.48 -16.93 -9.20
CA THR A 73 8.32 -16.12 -10.40
C THR A 73 6.94 -15.49 -10.55
N GLN A 74 6.01 -15.75 -9.60
CA GLN A 74 4.63 -15.29 -9.71
C GLN A 74 4.21 -14.41 -8.53
N VAL A 75 3.62 -13.29 -8.85
CA VAL A 75 2.92 -12.42 -7.90
C VAL A 75 1.46 -12.25 -8.33
N ILE A 76 0.59 -12.06 -7.36
CA ILE A 76 -0.81 -11.72 -7.56
C ILE A 76 -1.17 -10.46 -6.78
N GLN A 77 -2.14 -9.72 -7.26
CA GLN A 77 -2.74 -8.61 -6.53
C GLN A 77 -4.10 -9.03 -5.98
N ALA A 78 -4.32 -8.73 -4.71
CA ALA A 78 -5.60 -9.01 -4.07
C ALA A 78 -6.70 -8.11 -4.63
N LYS A 79 -7.80 -8.71 -5.10
CA LYS A 79 -8.96 -7.98 -5.63
C LYS A 79 -9.80 -7.31 -4.53
N HIS A 80 -9.85 -7.93 -3.35
CA HIS A 80 -10.74 -7.53 -2.25
C HIS A 80 -9.98 -6.97 -1.03
N ASN A 81 -8.67 -7.00 -1.05
CA ASN A 81 -7.82 -6.43 0.00
C ASN A 81 -6.90 -5.40 -0.65
N GLN A 82 -7.15 -4.14 -0.34
CA GLN A 82 -6.49 -3.03 -1.02
C GLN A 82 -5.91 -2.04 0.00
N TRP A 83 -4.93 -1.27 -0.42
CA TRP A 83 -4.50 -0.11 0.32
C TRP A 83 -5.56 0.98 0.23
N ALA A 84 -5.84 1.67 1.33
CA ALA A 84 -6.86 2.72 1.40
C ALA A 84 -6.50 3.96 0.56
N HIS A 85 -5.21 4.21 0.38
CA HIS A 85 -4.65 5.20 -0.54
C HIS A 85 -3.25 4.75 -0.98
N SER A 86 -2.57 5.55 -1.80
CA SER A 86 -1.23 5.25 -2.34
C SER A 86 -0.29 4.65 -1.30
N ILE A 87 0.18 3.43 -1.53
CA ILE A 87 1.12 2.77 -0.62
C ILE A 87 2.49 3.48 -0.64
N SER A 88 2.88 4.11 -1.75
CA SER A 88 4.07 4.96 -1.84
C SER A 88 4.00 6.12 -0.84
N GLU A 89 2.86 6.82 -0.76
CA GLU A 89 2.65 7.91 0.19
C GLU A 89 2.67 7.41 1.63
N GLN A 90 1.98 6.31 1.92
CA GLN A 90 1.96 5.72 3.26
C GLN A 90 3.36 5.35 3.74
N ILE A 91 4.18 4.73 2.86
CA ILE A 91 5.56 4.37 3.19
C ILE A 91 6.40 5.62 3.37
N THR A 92 6.25 6.64 2.51
CA THR A 92 6.98 7.91 2.63
C THR A 92 6.74 8.57 3.98
N GLN A 93 5.48 8.70 4.38
CA GLN A 93 5.08 9.25 5.68
C GLN A 93 5.66 8.44 6.84
N ARG A 94 5.61 7.11 6.73
CA ARG A 94 6.18 6.23 7.75
C ARG A 94 7.70 6.39 7.85
N VAL A 95 8.41 6.47 6.73
CA VAL A 95 9.86 6.69 6.70
C VAL A 95 10.23 8.02 7.35
N VAL A 96 9.53 9.11 7.01
CA VAL A 96 9.75 10.42 7.65
C VAL A 96 9.59 10.33 9.17
N ALA A 97 8.53 9.72 9.63
CA ALA A 97 8.26 9.57 11.06
C ALA A 97 9.32 8.70 11.75
N GLU A 98 9.69 7.55 11.19
CA GLU A 98 10.73 6.68 11.75
C GLU A 98 12.12 7.33 11.77
N LEU A 99 12.47 8.10 10.74
CA LEU A 99 13.73 8.85 10.74
C LEU A 99 13.76 9.95 11.81
N ARG A 100 12.64 10.60 12.11
CA ARG A 100 12.55 11.56 13.22
C ARG A 100 12.80 10.92 14.57
N HIS A 101 12.48 9.65 14.75
CA HIS A 101 12.75 8.89 15.97
C HIS A 101 14.17 8.33 16.04
N LYS A 102 14.69 7.84 14.92
CA LYS A 102 15.89 7.01 14.91
C LYS A 102 17.19 7.77 14.72
N GLN A 103 17.14 9.03 14.33
CA GLN A 103 18.30 9.89 14.15
C GLN A 103 17.99 11.31 14.64
N SER A 104 19.04 12.08 15.01
CA SER A 104 18.90 13.42 15.57
C SER A 104 19.64 14.50 14.77
N HIS A 105 20.35 14.12 13.71
CA HIS A 105 21.18 15.04 12.94
C HIS A 105 20.35 15.92 12.02
N TYR A 106 19.39 15.35 11.32
CA TYR A 106 18.49 16.05 10.41
C TYR A 106 17.07 16.18 10.97
N TRP A 107 16.28 17.11 10.39
CA TRP A 107 14.84 17.14 10.52
C TRP A 107 14.20 16.61 9.22
N PRO A 108 13.78 15.34 9.18
CA PRO A 108 13.13 14.75 8.01
C PRO A 108 11.79 15.40 7.71
N THR A 109 11.57 15.76 6.45
CA THR A 109 10.37 16.43 5.98
C THR A 109 9.98 15.84 4.61
N GLU A 110 8.68 15.65 4.38
CA GLU A 110 8.19 15.22 3.06
C GLU A 110 8.46 16.29 2.01
N MET A 111 8.78 15.84 0.80
CA MET A 111 9.03 16.72 -0.34
C MET A 111 7.79 17.52 -0.70
N ASN A 112 7.98 18.82 -0.99
CA ASN A 112 7.01 19.68 -1.63
C ASN A 112 7.71 20.53 -2.71
N ASN A 113 6.94 21.30 -3.47
CA ASN A 113 7.46 22.07 -4.61
C ASN A 113 8.57 23.07 -4.23
N LEU A 114 8.53 23.64 -3.02
CA LEU A 114 9.56 24.56 -2.54
C LEU A 114 10.85 23.82 -2.17
N LEU A 115 10.71 22.71 -1.47
CA LEU A 115 11.82 21.88 -1.02
C LEU A 115 12.48 21.11 -2.18
N ASP A 116 11.76 20.80 -3.23
CA ASP A 116 12.33 20.13 -4.41
C ASP A 116 13.38 21.01 -5.11
N GLN A 117 13.17 22.32 -5.11
CA GLN A 117 14.10 23.32 -5.69
C GLN A 117 15.15 23.82 -4.70
N SER A 118 15.09 23.42 -3.44
CA SER A 118 16.05 23.82 -2.41
C SER A 118 17.38 23.08 -2.55
N GLY A 119 18.45 23.65 -2.00
CA GLY A 119 19.76 23.01 -1.85
C GLY A 119 19.87 22.04 -0.68
N GLU A 120 18.76 21.71 -0.01
CA GLU A 120 18.71 20.80 1.11
C GLU A 120 19.07 19.36 0.71
N ALA A 121 19.58 18.59 1.66
CA ALA A 121 19.85 17.17 1.45
C ALA A 121 18.56 16.41 1.12
N LYS A 122 18.62 15.57 0.11
CA LYS A 122 17.45 14.80 -0.37
C LYS A 122 17.70 13.30 -0.22
N LEU A 123 16.68 12.60 0.28
CA LEU A 123 16.67 11.13 0.40
C LEU A 123 15.67 10.57 -0.60
N GLN A 124 16.12 9.69 -1.48
CA GLN A 124 15.28 8.90 -2.36
C GLN A 124 15.34 7.43 -1.97
N LEU A 125 14.17 6.83 -1.71
CA LEU A 125 14.05 5.39 -1.53
C LEU A 125 13.39 4.76 -2.75
N THR A 126 13.84 3.55 -3.08
CA THR A 126 13.23 2.70 -4.11
C THR A 126 12.96 1.34 -3.50
N LEU A 127 11.75 0.82 -3.62
CA LEU A 127 11.38 -0.52 -3.17
C LEU A 127 11.09 -1.42 -4.37
N ASN A 128 11.84 -2.51 -4.44
CA ASN A 128 11.67 -3.56 -5.44
C ASN A 128 10.73 -4.67 -4.97
N LYS A 129 10.62 -4.85 -3.65
CA LYS A 129 9.69 -5.78 -3.02
C LYS A 129 9.01 -5.12 -1.82
N PHE A 130 7.73 -5.32 -1.71
CA PHE A 130 6.89 -4.96 -0.57
C PHE A 130 5.63 -5.84 -0.61
N ASN A 131 5.77 -7.09 -0.23
CA ASN A 131 4.72 -8.09 -0.44
C ASN A 131 4.78 -9.22 0.60
N GLY A 132 3.63 -9.86 0.79
CA GLY A 132 3.59 -11.17 1.44
C GLY A 132 4.18 -12.27 0.54
N SER A 133 4.60 -13.38 1.11
CA SER A 133 5.24 -14.48 0.40
C SER A 133 4.62 -15.82 0.76
N TYR A 134 4.60 -16.75 -0.21
CA TYR A 134 4.20 -18.13 -0.02
C TYR A 134 5.06 -18.89 1.03
N LYS A 135 6.21 -18.32 1.39
CA LYS A 135 7.07 -18.82 2.47
C LYS A 135 6.58 -18.42 3.87
N GLY A 136 5.47 -17.70 3.97
CA GLY A 136 4.89 -17.26 5.24
C GLY A 136 5.55 -16.03 5.86
N ASN A 137 6.34 -15.29 5.10
CA ASN A 137 7.02 -14.07 5.53
C ASN A 137 6.61 -12.86 4.69
N ILE A 138 6.98 -11.66 5.14
CA ILE A 138 6.92 -10.42 4.37
C ILE A 138 8.29 -10.20 3.73
N GLU A 139 8.30 -9.86 2.45
CA GLU A 139 9.50 -9.50 1.70
C GLU A 139 9.53 -7.99 1.48
N ILE A 140 10.58 -7.34 1.98
CA ILE A 140 10.87 -5.92 1.76
C ILE A 140 12.30 -5.83 1.24
N GLU A 141 12.47 -5.27 0.05
CA GLU A 141 13.78 -5.12 -0.59
C GLU A 141 13.81 -3.81 -1.38
N GLY A 142 14.92 -3.11 -1.29
CA GLY A 142 15.09 -1.85 -2.01
C GLY A 142 16.44 -1.23 -1.75
N GLY A 143 16.58 0.02 -2.16
CA GLY A 143 17.77 0.82 -1.99
C GLY A 143 17.44 2.27 -1.64
N MET A 144 18.47 3.02 -1.23
CA MET A 144 18.35 4.44 -0.97
C MET A 144 19.55 5.19 -1.54
N VAL A 145 19.31 6.43 -1.96
CA VAL A 145 20.33 7.36 -2.43
C VAL A 145 20.11 8.71 -1.73
N THR A 146 21.18 9.32 -1.31
CA THR A 146 21.19 10.71 -0.78
C THR A 146 21.89 11.62 -1.78
N HIS A 147 21.33 12.81 -2.00
CA HIS A 147 21.86 13.85 -2.87
C HIS A 147 22.06 15.15 -2.10
#